data_2d274741f9344e33792cd8a7872b32e7
#
_entry.id   2d274741f9344e33792cd8a7872b32e7
#
_cell.length_a   1.000
_cell.length_b   1.000
_cell.length_c   1.000
_cell.angle_alpha   90.00
_cell.angle_beta   90.00
_cell.angle_gamma   90.00
#
_symmetry.space_group_name_H-M   'P 1'
#
loop_
_entity.id
_entity.type
_entity.pdbx_description
1 polymer ?
#
loop_
_entity_poly.entity_id
_entity_poly.type
_entity_poly.pdbx_seq_one_letter_code
_entity_poly.pdbx_strand_id
1 'polypeptide(L)'
;MDFFLKACSIGFLLSVMMGPVFFILIETSIKRGFRAAVAFDLGVFFSDAIYILFAKIFINEVTLIDTTENKALFAIIGGILFIFYGIYNFFKKYQITEDQKIESVDPETKDYLKLFLKGFLLNFANPLVIFYWFSVITLANQSVGTEGSELKQTVFLSVILVTFFLFDLLKILGAKQLKPLMTPYLFKQMNRLIGIVFFLFGLFLILQNIDLKALLNQVRI
;
A
#
# COMPACT_ATOMS: atom_id res chain seq x y z
N MET A 1 -20.45 -15.45 -10.83
CA MET A 1 -19.09 -15.98 -11.06
C MET A 1 -18.11 -14.84 -11.25
N ASP A 2 -18.49 -13.80 -11.99
CA ASP A 2 -17.61 -12.63 -12.27
C ASP A 2 -17.18 -11.84 -11.02
N PHE A 3 -18.03 -11.77 -9.99
CA PHE A 3 -17.74 -11.07 -8.74
C PHE A 3 -16.51 -11.63 -8.00
N PHE A 4 -16.50 -12.94 -7.73
CA PHE A 4 -15.39 -13.60 -7.07
C PHE A 4 -14.13 -13.61 -7.94
N LEU A 5 -14.29 -13.82 -9.24
CA LEU A 5 -13.15 -13.81 -10.16
C LEU A 5 -12.49 -12.42 -10.22
N LYS A 6 -13.26 -11.35 -10.27
CA LYS A 6 -12.75 -9.97 -10.20
C LYS A 6 -12.02 -9.72 -8.88
N ALA A 7 -12.62 -10.09 -7.75
CA ALA A 7 -12.00 -9.90 -6.45
C ALA A 7 -10.68 -10.68 -6.32
N CYS A 8 -10.65 -11.95 -6.73
CA CYS A 8 -9.44 -12.76 -6.74
C CYS A 8 -8.37 -12.19 -7.68
N SER A 9 -8.77 -11.70 -8.86
CA SER A 9 -7.83 -11.09 -9.81
C SER A 9 -7.19 -9.82 -9.25
N ILE A 10 -7.96 -8.98 -8.56
CA ILE A 10 -7.43 -7.78 -7.89
C ILE A 10 -6.49 -8.17 -6.77
N GLY A 11 -6.86 -9.12 -5.91
CA GLY A 11 -6.00 -9.61 -4.83
C GLY A 11 -4.69 -10.22 -5.35
N PHE A 12 -4.75 -10.97 -6.44
CA PHE A 12 -3.55 -11.47 -7.14
C PHE A 12 -2.68 -10.34 -7.66
N LEU A 13 -3.25 -9.37 -8.37
CA LEU A 13 -2.50 -8.21 -8.90
C LEU A 13 -1.82 -7.43 -7.78
N LEU A 14 -2.52 -7.18 -6.68
CA LEU A 14 -1.93 -6.51 -5.50
C LEU A 14 -0.77 -7.32 -4.93
N SER A 15 -0.90 -8.65 -4.87
CA SER A 15 0.17 -9.50 -4.36
C SER A 15 1.43 -9.45 -5.22
N VAL A 16 1.31 -9.26 -6.53
CA VAL A 16 2.45 -9.17 -7.46
C VAL A 16 3.17 -7.81 -7.35
N MET A 17 2.52 -6.80 -6.79
CA MET A 17 3.15 -5.48 -6.60
C MET A 17 4.29 -5.59 -5.59
N MET A 18 5.52 -5.44 -6.08
CA MET A 18 6.70 -5.48 -5.23
C MET A 18 6.90 -4.11 -4.58
N GLY A 19 6.80 -4.06 -3.26
CA GLY A 19 7.09 -2.88 -2.45
C GLY A 19 8.19 -3.16 -1.42
N PRO A 20 8.56 -2.18 -0.59
CA PRO A 20 9.57 -2.39 0.48
C PRO A 20 9.21 -3.55 1.42
N VAL A 21 7.94 -3.73 1.71
CA VAL A 21 7.42 -4.79 2.59
C VAL A 21 7.68 -6.18 1.99
N PHE A 22 7.52 -6.33 0.66
CA PHE A 22 7.82 -7.58 -0.05
C PHE A 22 9.26 -8.05 0.20
N PHE A 23 10.24 -7.15 0.08
CA PHE A 23 11.64 -7.51 0.28
C PHE A 23 11.92 -7.98 1.71
N ILE A 24 11.31 -7.31 2.71
CA ILE A 24 11.47 -7.68 4.12
C ILE A 24 10.78 -9.03 4.40
N LEU A 25 9.62 -9.28 3.80
CA LEU A 25 8.90 -10.55 3.89
C LEU A 25 9.76 -11.71 3.39
N ILE A 26 10.30 -11.60 2.17
CA ILE A 26 11.15 -12.62 1.57
C ILE A 26 12.45 -12.81 2.37
N GLU A 27 13.09 -11.72 2.79
CA GLU A 27 14.28 -11.78 3.63
C GLU A 27 14.00 -12.47 4.96
N THR A 28 12.88 -12.16 5.61
CA THR A 28 12.46 -12.79 6.87
C THR A 28 12.25 -14.29 6.67
N SER A 29 11.60 -14.69 5.56
CA SER A 29 11.40 -16.10 5.24
C SER A 29 12.73 -16.85 5.04
N ILE A 30 13.68 -16.25 4.32
CA ILE A 30 14.99 -16.88 4.05
C ILE A 30 15.84 -16.98 5.33
N LYS A 31 15.86 -15.93 6.15
CA LYS A 31 16.77 -15.84 7.32
C LYS A 31 16.19 -16.46 8.58
N ARG A 32 14.87 -16.33 8.80
CA ARG A 32 14.19 -16.76 10.05
C ARG A 32 13.16 -17.87 9.85
N GLY A 33 12.95 -18.28 8.59
CA GLY A 33 12.04 -19.37 8.23
C GLY A 33 10.58 -18.96 8.10
N PHE A 34 9.77 -19.95 7.70
CA PHE A 34 8.36 -19.79 7.35
C PHE A 34 7.52 -19.14 8.45
N ARG A 35 7.59 -19.66 9.69
CA ARG A 35 6.78 -19.15 10.81
C ARG A 35 7.02 -17.68 11.14
N ALA A 36 8.28 -17.26 11.08
CA ALA A 36 8.68 -15.88 11.31
C ALA A 36 8.14 -14.95 10.21
N ALA A 37 8.19 -15.38 8.96
CA ALA A 37 7.65 -14.64 7.84
C ALA A 37 6.12 -14.54 7.92
N VAL A 38 5.43 -15.60 8.29
CA VAL A 38 3.97 -15.58 8.50
C VAL A 38 3.60 -14.62 9.64
N ALA A 39 4.36 -14.57 10.74
CA ALA A 39 4.08 -13.62 11.81
C ALA A 39 4.23 -12.16 11.34
N PHE A 40 5.24 -11.87 10.52
CA PHE A 40 5.41 -10.56 9.90
C PHE A 40 4.24 -10.24 8.96
N ASP A 41 3.85 -11.18 8.11
CA ASP A 41 2.80 -11.03 7.12
C ASP A 41 1.41 -10.87 7.73
N LEU A 42 1.14 -11.54 8.85
CA LEU A 42 -0.06 -11.28 9.65
C LEU A 42 -0.12 -9.82 10.11
N GLY A 43 1.01 -9.21 10.49
CA GLY A 43 1.06 -7.78 10.80
C GLY A 43 0.65 -6.92 9.59
N VAL A 44 1.14 -7.24 8.41
CA VAL A 44 0.76 -6.59 7.14
C VAL A 44 -0.74 -6.74 6.90
N PHE A 45 -1.25 -7.97 6.98
CA PHE A 45 -2.67 -8.29 6.82
C PHE A 45 -3.59 -7.48 7.75
N PHE A 46 -3.24 -7.39 9.02
CA PHE A 46 -4.01 -6.60 9.99
C PHE A 46 -3.95 -5.10 9.69
N SER A 47 -2.82 -4.59 9.24
CA SER A 47 -2.70 -3.20 8.77
C SER A 47 -3.63 -2.94 7.58
N ASP A 48 -3.66 -3.84 6.60
CA ASP A 48 -4.54 -3.74 5.45
C ASP A 48 -6.02 -3.79 5.84
N ALA A 49 -6.39 -4.69 6.76
CA ALA A 49 -7.75 -4.75 7.29
C ALA A 49 -8.18 -3.43 7.96
N ILE A 50 -7.28 -2.80 8.71
CA ILE A 50 -7.52 -1.49 9.32
C ILE A 50 -7.70 -0.42 8.25
N TYR A 51 -6.89 -0.40 7.18
CA TYR A 51 -7.05 0.54 6.08
C TYR A 51 -8.39 0.37 5.37
N ILE A 52 -8.85 -0.87 5.15
CA ILE A 52 -10.19 -1.13 4.59
C ILE A 52 -11.27 -0.52 5.47
N LEU A 53 -11.18 -0.69 6.79
CA LEU A 53 -12.15 -0.12 7.74
C LEU A 53 -12.12 1.41 7.71
N PHE A 54 -10.94 2.02 7.81
CA PHE A 54 -10.78 3.48 7.75
C PHE A 54 -11.29 4.05 6.43
N ALA A 55 -10.92 3.45 5.31
CA ALA A 55 -11.33 3.95 4.00
C ALA A 55 -12.85 3.83 3.79
N LYS A 56 -13.51 2.77 4.31
CA LYS A 56 -14.98 2.66 4.29
C LYS A 56 -15.64 3.78 5.09
N ILE A 57 -15.17 4.04 6.30
CA ILE A 57 -15.70 5.11 7.15
C ILE A 57 -15.46 6.46 6.49
N PHE A 58 -14.24 6.71 6.01
CA PHE A 58 -13.84 8.01 5.46
C PHE A 58 -14.55 8.34 4.15
N ILE A 59 -14.81 7.35 3.28
CA ILE A 59 -15.56 7.57 2.04
C ILE A 59 -16.99 8.03 2.35
N ASN A 60 -17.63 7.47 3.37
CA ASN A 60 -18.98 7.88 3.76
C ASN A 60 -18.99 9.30 4.35
N GLU A 61 -18.02 9.64 5.18
CA GLU A 61 -17.91 10.97 5.80
C GLU A 61 -17.52 12.06 4.78
N VAL A 62 -16.65 11.76 3.83
CA VAL A 62 -16.22 12.73 2.79
C VAL A 62 -17.39 13.11 1.89
N THR A 63 -18.37 12.24 1.66
CA THR A 63 -19.59 12.60 0.92
C THR A 63 -20.45 13.62 1.65
N LEU A 64 -20.32 13.74 2.98
CA LEU A 64 -21.04 14.74 3.81
C LEU A 64 -20.34 16.11 3.80
N ILE A 65 -19.04 16.18 3.50
CA ILE A 65 -18.23 17.40 3.47
C ILE A 65 -18.11 17.96 2.03
N ASP A 66 -19.06 17.64 1.19
CA ASP A 66 -19.00 17.86 -0.27
C ASP A 66 -19.15 19.32 -0.69
N THR A 67 -18.29 20.22 -0.17
CA THR A 67 -18.09 21.54 -0.75
C THR A 67 -16.89 21.53 -1.69
N THR A 68 -17.02 22.19 -2.85
CA THR A 68 -15.97 22.26 -3.87
C THR A 68 -14.65 22.80 -3.31
N GLU A 69 -14.74 23.75 -2.38
CA GLU A 69 -13.57 24.37 -1.72
C GLU A 69 -12.81 23.38 -0.82
N ASN A 70 -13.52 22.59 -0.03
CA ASN A 70 -12.88 21.59 0.83
C ASN A 70 -12.20 20.48 0.01
N LYS A 71 -12.80 20.03 -1.08
CA LYS A 71 -12.19 19.06 -1.99
C LYS A 71 -10.88 19.57 -2.57
N ALA A 72 -10.85 20.83 -3.03
CA ALA A 72 -9.65 21.44 -3.57
C ALA A 72 -8.54 21.54 -2.51
N LEU A 73 -8.88 21.96 -1.29
CA LEU A 73 -7.93 22.05 -0.18
C LEU A 73 -7.32 20.69 0.16
N PHE A 74 -8.15 19.64 0.33
CA PHE A 74 -7.68 18.29 0.60
C PHE A 74 -6.83 17.73 -0.54
N ALA A 75 -7.19 17.99 -1.80
CA ALA A 75 -6.41 17.58 -2.96
C ALA A 75 -5.04 18.27 -3.01
N ILE A 76 -4.97 19.55 -2.69
CA ILE A 76 -3.70 20.31 -2.64
C ILE A 76 -2.81 19.81 -1.50
N ILE A 77 -3.34 19.65 -0.29
CA ILE A 77 -2.58 19.11 0.84
C ILE A 77 -2.09 17.70 0.54
N GLY A 78 -2.96 16.81 0.06
CA GLY A 78 -2.59 15.46 -0.35
C GLY A 78 -1.55 15.44 -1.46
N GLY A 79 -1.71 16.33 -2.44
CA GLY A 79 -0.75 16.49 -3.55
C GLY A 79 0.64 16.92 -3.05
N ILE A 80 0.73 17.86 -2.13
CA ILE A 80 1.98 18.28 -1.49
C ILE A 80 2.64 17.10 -0.75
N LEU A 81 1.87 16.37 0.06
CA LEU A 81 2.37 15.19 0.78
C LEU A 81 2.89 14.13 -0.19
N PHE A 82 2.19 13.89 -1.29
CA PHE A 82 2.63 12.92 -2.32
C PHE A 82 3.91 13.38 -3.03
N ILE A 83 4.07 14.67 -3.32
CA ILE A 83 5.32 15.20 -3.88
C ILE A 83 6.49 14.96 -2.92
N PHE A 84 6.34 15.32 -1.64
CA PHE A 84 7.39 15.10 -0.65
C PHE A 84 7.73 13.61 -0.50
N TYR A 85 6.73 12.75 -0.43
CA TYR A 85 6.94 11.30 -0.36
C TYR A 85 7.58 10.75 -1.64
N GLY A 86 7.19 11.28 -2.80
CA GLY A 86 7.78 10.93 -4.10
C GLY A 86 9.26 11.27 -4.14
N ILE A 87 9.63 12.50 -3.75
CA ILE A 87 11.03 12.95 -3.65
C ILE A 87 11.81 12.07 -2.66
N TYR A 88 11.26 11.82 -1.47
CA TYR A 88 11.90 10.96 -0.47
C TYR A 88 12.22 9.57 -1.03
N ASN A 89 11.24 8.90 -1.68
CA ASN A 89 11.45 7.57 -2.23
C ASN A 89 12.43 7.56 -3.40
N PHE A 90 12.42 8.59 -4.24
CA PHE A 90 13.34 8.70 -5.37
C PHE A 90 14.82 8.75 -4.93
N PHE A 91 15.11 9.45 -3.84
CA PHE A 91 16.45 9.59 -3.30
C PHE A 91 16.80 8.55 -2.23
N LYS A 92 15.86 7.75 -1.77
CA LYS A 92 16.08 6.73 -0.75
C LYS A 92 17.12 5.73 -1.22
N LYS A 93 18.23 5.68 -0.48
CA LYS A 93 19.29 4.69 -0.72
C LYS A 93 18.90 3.37 -0.04
N TYR A 94 19.16 2.26 -0.73
CA TYR A 94 19.15 0.96 -0.09
C TYR A 94 20.37 0.86 0.83
N GLN A 95 20.14 0.88 2.11
CA GLN A 95 21.14 0.51 3.08
C GLN A 95 20.83 -0.93 3.50
N ILE A 96 21.73 -1.85 3.16
CA ILE A 96 21.82 -3.11 3.88
C ILE A 96 22.38 -2.67 5.24
N THR A 97 21.50 -2.42 6.20
CA THR A 97 21.93 -2.16 7.56
C THR A 97 22.56 -3.45 8.05
N GLU A 98 23.86 -3.44 8.33
CA GLU A 98 24.57 -4.58 8.93
C GLU A 98 23.97 -4.97 10.29
N ASP A 99 23.23 -4.10 10.94
CA ASP A 99 22.39 -4.39 12.11
C ASP A 99 21.23 -5.36 11.82
N GLN A 100 20.97 -5.68 10.55
CA GLN A 100 20.18 -6.84 10.15
C GLN A 100 21.05 -8.12 10.03
N LYS A 101 22.21 -8.20 10.64
CA LYS A 101 22.74 -9.46 11.16
C LYS A 101 21.78 -9.93 12.24
N ILE A 102 20.65 -10.41 11.77
CA ILE A 102 19.75 -11.20 12.56
C ILE A 102 20.57 -12.43 12.91
N GLU A 103 21.12 -12.43 14.13
CA GLU A 103 21.59 -13.65 14.74
C GLU A 103 20.54 -14.71 14.44
N SER A 104 20.99 -15.87 14.03
CA SER A 104 20.19 -17.09 13.91
C SER A 104 19.76 -17.54 15.32
N VAL A 105 18.99 -16.69 15.99
CA VAL A 105 18.38 -17.00 17.28
C VAL A 105 17.12 -17.78 16.97
N ASP A 106 17.00 -18.96 17.53
CA ASP A 106 15.74 -19.69 17.58
C ASP A 106 14.65 -18.70 18.04
N PRO A 107 13.60 -18.49 17.25
CA PRO A 107 12.64 -17.45 17.56
C PRO A 107 11.85 -17.83 18.79
N GLU A 108 12.23 -17.26 19.93
CA GLU A 108 11.37 -17.27 21.11
C GLU A 108 10.02 -16.63 20.76
N THR A 109 8.96 -17.02 21.43
CA THR A 109 7.57 -16.55 21.21
C THR A 109 7.48 -15.01 21.18
N LYS A 110 8.36 -14.30 21.90
CA LYS A 110 8.47 -12.84 21.94
C LYS A 110 8.91 -12.23 20.60
N ASP A 111 9.64 -12.97 19.78
CA ASP A 111 10.11 -12.47 18.48
C ASP A 111 9.02 -12.49 17.42
N TYR A 112 8.04 -13.39 17.48
CA TYR A 112 6.89 -13.37 16.56
C TYR A 112 6.03 -12.12 16.74
N LEU A 113 5.80 -11.69 17.98
CA LEU A 113 5.08 -10.44 18.24
C LEU A 113 5.86 -9.22 17.70
N LYS A 114 7.18 -9.18 17.88
CA LYS A 114 8.00 -8.10 17.30
C LYS A 114 7.94 -8.09 15.78
N LEU A 115 7.95 -9.27 15.14
CA LEU A 115 7.83 -9.39 13.69
C LEU A 115 6.46 -8.96 13.20
N PHE A 116 5.39 -9.36 13.88
CA PHE A 116 4.04 -8.89 13.61
C PHE A 116 3.95 -7.37 13.69
N LEU A 117 4.41 -6.76 14.79
CA LEU A 117 4.40 -5.31 14.95
C LEU A 117 5.26 -4.61 13.89
N LYS A 118 6.41 -5.20 13.51
CA LYS A 118 7.24 -4.67 12.44
C LYS A 118 6.52 -4.69 11.10
N GLY A 119 5.87 -5.81 10.74
CA GLY A 119 5.07 -5.92 9.51
C GLY A 119 3.93 -4.92 9.52
N PHE A 120 3.18 -4.86 10.62
CA PHE A 120 2.10 -3.92 10.81
C PHE A 120 2.54 -2.46 10.64
N LEU A 121 3.55 -2.01 11.37
CA LEU A 121 4.00 -0.62 11.34
C LEU A 121 4.60 -0.22 10.00
N LEU A 122 5.37 -1.10 9.36
CA LEU A 122 5.95 -0.83 8.06
C LEU A 122 4.89 -0.71 6.96
N ASN A 123 3.86 -1.54 7.01
CA ASN A 123 2.74 -1.46 6.08
C ASN A 123 1.84 -0.26 6.38
N PHE A 124 1.54 -0.04 7.65
CA PHE A 124 0.72 1.07 8.12
C PHE A 124 1.37 2.45 7.87
N ALA A 125 2.67 2.56 7.93
CA ALA A 125 3.38 3.79 7.59
C ALA A 125 3.61 4.00 6.09
N ASN A 126 3.13 3.06 5.24
CA ASN A 126 3.38 3.12 3.81
C ASN A 126 2.22 3.83 3.07
N PRO A 127 2.38 5.06 2.59
CA PRO A 127 1.31 5.79 1.92
C PRO A 127 0.85 5.15 0.61
N LEU A 128 1.68 4.29 -0.02
CA LEU A 128 1.26 3.50 -1.18
C LEU A 128 0.09 2.59 -0.83
N VAL A 129 0.07 2.05 0.39
CA VAL A 129 -1.00 1.16 0.88
C VAL A 129 -2.31 1.93 1.03
N ILE A 130 -2.26 3.15 1.56
CA ILE A 130 -3.43 4.04 1.62
C ILE A 130 -4.00 4.23 0.22
N PHE A 131 -3.12 4.61 -0.73
CA PHE A 131 -3.52 4.91 -2.10
C PHE A 131 -4.21 3.72 -2.78
N TYR A 132 -3.64 2.52 -2.68
CA TYR A 132 -4.24 1.38 -3.34
C TYR A 132 -5.54 0.92 -2.67
N TRP A 133 -5.68 0.97 -1.33
CA TRP A 133 -6.93 0.60 -0.68
C TRP A 133 -8.06 1.56 -1.01
N PHE A 134 -7.81 2.87 -1.08
CA PHE A 134 -8.82 3.82 -1.58
C PHE A 134 -9.23 3.52 -3.04
N SER A 135 -8.25 3.19 -3.89
CA SER A 135 -8.52 2.80 -5.27
C SER A 135 -9.33 1.49 -5.37
N VAL A 136 -8.98 0.50 -4.57
CA VAL A 136 -9.68 -0.80 -4.53
C VAL A 136 -11.11 -0.64 -4.02
N ILE A 137 -11.35 0.19 -3.00
CA ILE A 137 -12.72 0.45 -2.51
C ILE A 137 -13.55 1.18 -3.57
N THR A 138 -12.97 2.12 -4.29
CA THR A 138 -13.64 2.77 -5.42
C THR A 138 -14.02 1.76 -6.51
N LEU A 139 -13.11 0.84 -6.86
CA LEU A 139 -13.40 -0.25 -7.79
C LEU A 139 -14.45 -1.23 -7.25
N ALA A 140 -14.44 -1.50 -5.95
CA ALA A 140 -15.44 -2.33 -5.29
C ALA A 140 -16.84 -1.71 -5.42
N ASN A 141 -16.97 -0.41 -5.16
CA ASN A 141 -18.25 0.33 -5.33
C ASN A 141 -18.78 0.23 -6.76
N GLN A 142 -17.90 0.39 -7.76
CA GLN A 142 -18.28 0.25 -9.16
C GLN A 142 -18.68 -1.20 -9.54
N SER A 143 -18.03 -2.20 -8.93
CA SER A 143 -18.25 -3.61 -9.24
C SER A 143 -19.49 -4.19 -8.56
N VAL A 144 -19.87 -3.65 -7.41
CA VAL A 144 -21.04 -4.09 -6.62
C VAL A 144 -22.29 -3.34 -7.03
N GLY A 145 -22.15 -2.17 -7.69
CA GLY A 145 -23.23 -1.27 -8.08
C GLY A 145 -23.77 -0.46 -6.88
N THR A 146 -24.50 0.62 -7.21
CA THR A 146 -25.10 1.55 -6.22
C THR A 146 -26.20 0.89 -5.37
N GLU A 147 -26.80 -0.21 -5.84
CA GLU A 147 -27.79 -1.00 -5.11
C GLU A 147 -27.15 -2.18 -4.33
N GLY A 148 -25.82 -2.34 -4.41
CA GLY A 148 -25.10 -3.39 -3.72
C GLY A 148 -25.12 -3.15 -2.20
N SER A 149 -25.62 -4.15 -1.45
CA SER A 149 -25.60 -4.08 0.01
C SER A 149 -24.18 -3.91 0.52
N GLU A 150 -24.00 -3.21 1.66
CA GLU A 150 -22.71 -3.09 2.36
C GLU A 150 -22.04 -4.46 2.61
N LEU A 151 -22.86 -5.50 2.78
CA LEU A 151 -22.40 -6.87 2.92
C LEU A 151 -21.67 -7.35 1.65
N LYS A 152 -22.20 -7.09 0.45
CA LYS A 152 -21.54 -7.49 -0.81
C LYS A 152 -20.18 -6.80 -0.97
N GLN A 153 -20.10 -5.50 -0.64
CA GLN A 153 -18.86 -4.75 -0.67
C GLN A 153 -17.84 -5.33 0.33
N THR A 154 -18.28 -5.61 1.56
CA THR A 154 -17.43 -6.20 2.59
C THR A 154 -16.91 -7.58 2.17
N VAL A 155 -17.76 -8.42 1.61
CA VAL A 155 -17.36 -9.73 1.07
C VAL A 155 -16.34 -9.56 -0.06
N PHE A 156 -16.56 -8.60 -0.98
CA PHE A 156 -15.63 -8.33 -2.08
C PHE A 156 -14.24 -7.96 -1.57
N LEU A 157 -14.17 -7.01 -0.65
CA LEU A 157 -12.91 -6.55 -0.05
C LEU A 157 -12.22 -7.66 0.78
N SER A 158 -13.00 -8.47 1.50
CA SER A 158 -12.49 -9.62 2.25
C SER A 158 -11.89 -10.67 1.31
N VAL A 159 -12.52 -10.95 0.18
CA VAL A 159 -11.99 -11.89 -0.83
C VAL A 159 -10.67 -11.36 -1.40
N ILE A 160 -10.58 -10.06 -1.70
CA ILE A 160 -9.32 -9.44 -2.16
C ILE A 160 -8.23 -9.64 -1.12
N LEU A 161 -8.49 -9.27 0.14
CA LEU A 161 -7.53 -9.33 1.23
C LEU A 161 -7.06 -10.76 1.52
N VAL A 162 -7.98 -11.71 1.56
CA VAL A 162 -7.65 -13.14 1.75
C VAL A 162 -6.85 -13.68 0.58
N THR A 163 -7.23 -13.33 -0.65
CA THR A 163 -6.47 -13.75 -1.85
C THR A 163 -5.06 -13.19 -1.82
N PHE A 164 -4.90 -11.90 -1.51
CA PHE A 164 -3.60 -11.26 -1.33
C PHE A 164 -2.74 -12.03 -0.33
N PHE A 165 -3.26 -12.29 0.87
CA PHE A 165 -2.57 -13.04 1.92
C PHE A 165 -2.19 -14.46 1.50
N LEU A 166 -3.07 -15.18 0.81
CA LEU A 166 -2.77 -16.53 0.31
C LEU A 166 -1.60 -16.53 -0.68
N PHE A 167 -1.54 -15.53 -1.56
CA PHE A 167 -0.41 -15.37 -2.47
C PHE A 167 0.88 -14.96 -1.73
N ASP A 168 0.77 -14.21 -0.63
CA ASP A 168 1.93 -13.91 0.21
C ASP A 168 2.47 -15.17 0.91
N LEU A 169 1.60 -16.06 1.36
CA LEU A 169 2.02 -17.38 1.85
C LEU A 169 2.77 -18.19 0.78
N LEU A 170 2.30 -18.16 -0.48
CA LEU A 170 3.02 -18.82 -1.59
C LEU A 170 4.40 -18.18 -1.83
N LYS A 171 4.53 -16.86 -1.74
CA LYS A 171 5.83 -16.17 -1.83
C LYS A 171 6.75 -16.55 -0.67
N ILE A 172 6.23 -16.66 0.54
CA ILE A 172 6.98 -17.11 1.71
C ILE A 172 7.54 -18.53 1.48
N LEU A 173 6.72 -19.44 0.96
CA LEU A 173 7.13 -20.80 0.61
C LEU A 173 8.16 -20.80 -0.53
N GLY A 174 7.96 -19.97 -1.54
CA GLY A 174 8.86 -19.79 -2.68
C GLY A 174 10.01 -18.81 -2.45
N ALA A 175 10.27 -18.37 -1.21
CA ALA A 175 11.22 -17.30 -0.93
C ALA A 175 12.64 -17.56 -1.43
N LYS A 176 13.09 -18.82 -1.42
CA LYS A 176 14.42 -19.20 -1.95
C LYS A 176 14.52 -18.95 -3.46
N GLN A 177 13.45 -19.20 -4.20
CA GLN A 177 13.36 -18.96 -5.65
C GLN A 177 13.29 -17.46 -5.96
N LEU A 178 12.70 -16.67 -5.06
CA LEU A 178 12.57 -15.21 -5.18
C LEU A 178 13.84 -14.46 -4.75
N LYS A 179 14.80 -15.13 -4.10
CA LYS A 179 16.06 -14.53 -3.64
C LYS A 179 16.83 -13.77 -4.74
N PRO A 180 16.92 -14.24 -5.99
CA PRO A 180 17.61 -13.50 -7.06
C PRO A 180 17.01 -12.13 -7.35
N LEU A 181 15.72 -11.92 -7.04
CA LEU A 181 15.05 -10.62 -7.19
C LEU A 181 15.44 -9.62 -6.08
N MET A 182 16.06 -10.10 -5.00
CA MET A 182 16.43 -9.28 -3.85
C MET A 182 17.78 -8.57 -4.06
N THR A 183 17.89 -7.83 -5.14
CA THR A 183 19.10 -7.05 -5.44
C THR A 183 18.95 -5.60 -4.99
N PRO A 184 20.05 -4.95 -4.52
CA PRO A 184 20.05 -3.51 -4.23
C PRO A 184 19.63 -2.68 -5.44
N TYR A 185 19.95 -3.16 -6.64
CA TYR A 185 19.55 -2.53 -7.90
C TYR A 185 18.04 -2.53 -8.08
N LEU A 186 17.38 -3.70 -7.94
CA LEU A 186 15.92 -3.80 -8.10
C LEU A 186 15.18 -2.96 -7.06
N PHE A 187 15.61 -3.01 -5.79
CA PHE A 187 15.06 -2.18 -4.72
C PHE A 187 15.16 -0.68 -5.05
N LYS A 188 16.33 -0.23 -5.54
CA LYS A 188 16.54 1.16 -5.94
C LYS A 188 15.62 1.57 -7.10
N GLN A 189 15.45 0.71 -8.11
CA GLN A 189 14.59 0.99 -9.25
C GLN A 189 13.11 1.06 -8.83
N MET A 190 12.67 0.17 -7.94
CA MET A 190 11.32 0.19 -7.40
C MET A 190 11.05 1.47 -6.60
N ASN A 191 11.97 1.87 -5.71
CA ASN A 191 11.82 3.12 -4.95
C ASN A 191 11.78 4.34 -5.89
N ARG A 192 12.58 4.35 -6.95
CA ARG A 192 12.55 5.43 -7.96
C ARG A 192 11.22 5.46 -8.71
N LEU A 193 10.73 4.30 -9.15
CA LEU A 193 9.45 4.21 -9.83
C LEU A 193 8.31 4.71 -8.93
N ILE A 194 8.25 4.23 -7.68
CA ILE A 194 7.31 4.71 -6.68
C ILE A 194 7.44 6.23 -6.50
N GLY A 195 8.68 6.73 -6.38
CA GLY A 195 8.97 8.15 -6.24
C GLY A 195 8.42 8.99 -7.40
N ILE A 196 8.64 8.55 -8.65
CA ILE A 196 8.13 9.22 -9.85
C ILE A 196 6.60 9.21 -9.88
N VAL A 197 5.98 8.05 -9.63
CA VAL A 197 4.51 7.92 -9.65
C VAL A 197 3.87 8.86 -8.62
N PHE A 198 4.37 8.88 -7.38
CA PHE A 198 3.83 9.77 -6.35
C PHE A 198 4.07 11.24 -6.66
N PHE A 199 5.24 11.58 -7.19
CA PHE A 199 5.55 12.95 -7.59
C PHE A 199 4.59 13.45 -8.68
N LEU A 200 4.43 12.66 -9.76
CA LEU A 200 3.54 13.01 -10.86
C LEU A 200 2.07 13.06 -10.42
N PHE A 201 1.64 12.12 -9.58
CA PHE A 201 0.28 12.11 -9.06
C PHE A 201 0.01 13.29 -8.13
N GLY A 202 0.96 13.63 -7.24
CA GLY A 202 0.85 14.82 -6.40
C GLY A 202 0.79 16.11 -7.20
N LEU A 203 1.60 16.20 -8.25
CA LEU A 203 1.57 17.34 -9.18
C LEU A 203 0.21 17.43 -9.90
N PHE A 204 -0.30 16.32 -10.39
CA PHE A 204 -1.62 16.24 -11.03
C PHE A 204 -2.74 16.72 -10.09
N LEU A 205 -2.76 16.27 -8.83
CA LEU A 205 -3.74 16.69 -7.83
C LEU A 205 -3.71 18.20 -7.59
N ILE A 206 -2.52 18.79 -7.54
CA ILE A 206 -2.37 20.24 -7.34
C ILE A 206 -2.85 20.99 -8.58
N LEU A 207 -2.37 20.62 -9.76
CA LEU A 207 -2.69 21.32 -11.01
C LEU A 207 -4.17 21.24 -11.38
N GLN A 208 -4.84 20.14 -11.09
CA GLN A 208 -6.28 19.98 -11.33
C GLN A 208 -7.14 20.93 -10.48
N ASN A 209 -6.65 21.33 -9.31
CA ASN A 209 -7.40 22.16 -8.36
C ASN A 209 -6.92 23.63 -8.31
N ILE A 210 -5.92 24.00 -9.09
CA ILE A 210 -5.50 25.41 -9.25
C ILE A 210 -6.21 25.97 -10.48
N ASP A 211 -6.99 27.02 -10.29
CA ASP A 211 -7.53 27.79 -11.43
C ASP A 211 -6.39 28.64 -12.04
N LEU A 212 -5.69 28.02 -12.99
CA LEU A 212 -4.55 28.67 -13.68
C LEU A 212 -4.97 29.99 -14.36
N LYS A 213 -6.23 30.12 -14.76
CA LYS A 213 -6.75 31.34 -15.39
C LYS A 213 -6.88 32.49 -14.39
N ALA A 214 -7.31 32.18 -13.16
CA ALA A 214 -7.38 33.19 -12.08
C ALA A 214 -5.97 33.68 -11.70
N LEU A 215 -4.99 32.79 -11.62
CA LEU A 215 -3.59 33.11 -11.32
C LEU A 215 -2.95 33.97 -12.43
N LEU A 216 -3.14 33.62 -13.70
CA LEU A 216 -2.60 34.37 -14.84
C LEU A 216 -3.23 35.77 -14.99
N ASN A 217 -4.49 35.94 -14.56
CA ASN A 217 -5.13 37.25 -14.55
C ASN A 217 -4.62 38.16 -13.42
N GLN A 218 -4.17 37.60 -12.28
CA GLN A 218 -3.55 38.38 -11.20
C GLN A 218 -2.12 38.84 -11.51
N VAL A 219 -1.39 38.12 -12.37
CA VAL A 219 -0.01 38.48 -12.76
C VAL A 219 0.04 39.48 -13.94
N ARG A 220 -1.10 39.75 -14.58
CA ARG A 220 -1.24 40.68 -15.74
C ARG A 220 -1.62 42.09 -15.36
N ILE A 221 -1.41 42.53 -14.10
CA ILE A 221 -1.55 43.93 -13.66
C ILE A 221 -0.21 44.63 -13.74
#